data_f9ff4b62bf1eb9d10b74515d2ed9ad35
#
_entry.id   f9ff4b62bf1eb9d10b74515d2ed9ad35
#
_cell.length_a   1.000
_cell.length_b   1.000
_cell.length_c   1.000
_cell.angle_alpha   90.00
_cell.angle_beta   90.00
_cell.angle_gamma   90.00
#
_symmetry.space_group_name_H-M   'P 1'
#
loop_
_entity.id
_entity.type
_entity.pdbx_description
1 polymer ?
#
loop_
_entity_poly.entity_id
_entity_poly.type
_entity_poly.pdbx_seq_one_letter_code
_entity_poly.pdbx_strand_id
1 'polypeptide(L)'
;MRLRSDTMRYQFSTFPGTWPGLGLLLLRLAQAVFSILDVSFYPWELGKGAALATLCAQLLTSGLIAMGLWTPVAGVILAVVESCRVIAGGSIDGRPATLAVFGASLAMLGPGRWSIDARLFGRRRIDL
;
A
#
# COMPACT_ATOMS: atom_id res chain seq x y z
N MET A 1 1.63 42.73 -22.06
CA MET A 1 1.05 42.17 -20.83
C MET A 1 0.42 40.78 -21.03
N ARG A 2 1.09 39.90 -21.79
CA ARG A 2 0.59 38.52 -22.08
C ARG A 2 1.53 37.40 -21.59
N LEU A 3 2.49 37.67 -20.71
CA LEU A 3 3.49 36.72 -20.28
C LEU A 3 3.26 36.12 -18.88
N ARG A 4 2.09 36.40 -18.26
CA ARG A 4 1.81 35.96 -16.87
C ARG A 4 0.88 34.76 -16.75
N SER A 5 0.32 34.27 -17.86
CA SER A 5 -0.63 33.15 -17.83
C SER A 5 0.03 31.80 -18.11
N ASP A 6 1.23 31.76 -18.68
CA ASP A 6 1.86 30.50 -19.10
C ASP A 6 2.67 29.82 -17.99
N THR A 7 3.13 30.56 -17.00
CA THR A 7 3.91 29.99 -15.88
C THR A 7 3.03 29.28 -14.84
N MET A 8 1.75 29.55 -14.79
CA MET A 8 0.84 28.87 -13.86
C MET A 8 0.30 27.53 -14.37
N ARG A 9 0.41 27.24 -15.66
CA ARG A 9 -0.07 25.98 -16.24
C ARG A 9 0.85 24.80 -15.97
N TYR A 10 2.10 25.03 -15.64
CA TYR A 10 3.08 23.95 -15.37
C TYR A 10 3.03 23.41 -13.95
N GLN A 11 2.34 24.04 -13.01
CA GLN A 11 2.30 23.60 -11.62
C GLN A 11 1.19 22.57 -11.31
N PHE A 12 0.22 22.36 -12.18
CA PHE A 12 -0.90 21.46 -11.93
C PHE A 12 -0.90 20.16 -12.74
N SER A 13 0.09 19.91 -13.56
CA SER A 13 0.17 18.69 -14.39
C SER A 13 1.20 17.67 -13.91
N THR A 14 1.73 17.81 -12.73
CA THR A 14 2.72 16.88 -12.21
C THR A 14 2.06 15.89 -11.24
N PHE A 15 1.49 14.82 -11.78
CA PHE A 15 1.78 13.55 -11.15
C PHE A 15 3.30 13.47 -11.00
N PRO A 16 3.80 13.22 -9.79
CA PRO A 16 5.23 13.26 -9.53
C PRO A 16 5.94 12.39 -10.55
N GLY A 17 6.82 13.00 -11.31
CA GLY A 17 7.61 12.34 -12.32
C GLY A 17 8.36 11.15 -11.74
N THR A 18 8.94 10.36 -12.56
CA THR A 18 9.61 9.08 -12.37
C THR A 18 10.13 8.73 -10.97
N TRP A 19 10.69 9.66 -10.20
CA TRP A 19 11.28 9.42 -8.88
C TRP A 19 10.29 9.09 -7.76
N PRO A 20 9.19 9.83 -7.54
CA PRO A 20 8.22 9.48 -6.52
C PRO A 20 7.44 8.21 -6.85
N GLY A 21 7.22 7.93 -8.13
CA GLY A 21 6.63 6.66 -8.56
C GLY A 21 7.51 5.46 -8.24
N LEU A 22 8.82 5.60 -8.41
CA LEU A 22 9.81 4.59 -8.03
C LEU A 22 9.85 4.39 -6.51
N GLY A 23 9.75 5.47 -5.73
CA GLY A 23 9.67 5.41 -4.27
C GLY A 23 8.45 4.63 -3.79
N LEU A 24 7.29 4.86 -4.40
CA LEU A 24 6.07 4.08 -4.11
C LEU A 24 6.21 2.61 -4.47
N LEU A 25 6.85 2.30 -5.59
CA LEU A 25 7.09 0.92 -6.00
C LEU A 25 8.03 0.21 -5.00
N LEU A 26 9.09 0.87 -4.59
CA LEU A 26 10.01 0.35 -3.58
C LEU A 26 9.31 0.12 -2.25
N LEU A 27 8.46 1.05 -1.82
CA LEU A 27 7.67 0.93 -0.59
C LEU A 27 6.76 -0.30 -0.63
N ARG A 28 6.11 -0.57 -1.78
CA ARG A 28 5.25 -1.74 -1.97
C ARG A 28 6.02 -3.05 -1.95
N LEU A 29 7.15 -3.09 -2.62
CA LEU A 29 8.02 -4.26 -2.62
C LEU A 29 8.57 -4.52 -1.21
N ALA A 30 9.03 -3.49 -0.51
CA ALA A 30 9.46 -3.61 0.87
C ALA A 30 8.34 -4.14 1.76
N GLN A 31 7.12 -3.59 1.63
CA GLN A 31 5.95 -4.05 2.36
C GLN A 31 5.67 -5.54 2.10
N ALA A 32 5.68 -5.98 0.85
CA ALA A 32 5.44 -7.37 0.50
C ALA A 32 6.50 -8.30 1.09
N VAL A 33 7.78 -7.93 1.01
CA VAL A 33 8.89 -8.69 1.59
C VAL A 33 8.76 -8.77 3.12
N PHE A 34 8.50 -7.66 3.80
CA PHE A 34 8.32 -7.64 5.25
C PHE A 34 7.12 -8.49 5.68
N SER A 35 6.02 -8.47 4.93
CA SER A 35 4.87 -9.33 5.21
C SER A 35 5.19 -10.82 5.10
N ILE A 36 5.97 -11.21 4.11
CA ILE A 36 6.41 -12.62 3.94
C ILE A 36 7.34 -13.03 5.09
N LEU A 37 8.27 -12.16 5.48
CA LEU A 37 9.18 -12.44 6.59
C LEU A 37 8.44 -12.53 7.92
N ASP A 38 7.40 -11.71 8.12
CA ASP A 38 6.60 -11.72 9.33
C ASP A 38 5.81 -13.02 9.51
N VAL A 39 5.40 -13.66 8.43
CA VAL A 39 4.73 -14.98 8.46
C VAL A 39 5.56 -16.03 9.21
N SER A 40 6.88 -15.97 9.16
CA SER A 40 7.78 -16.90 9.84
C SER A 40 7.74 -16.78 11.36
N PHE A 41 7.23 -15.69 11.90
CA PHE A 41 7.15 -15.39 13.34
C PHE A 41 5.70 -15.37 13.85
N TYR A 42 4.81 -16.06 13.19
CA TYR A 42 3.38 -16.00 13.50
C TYR A 42 3.08 -16.71 14.84
N PRO A 43 2.37 -16.07 15.78
CA PRO A 43 1.94 -16.72 17.01
C PRO A 43 0.79 -17.69 16.73
N TRP A 44 1.10 -18.98 16.72
CA TRP A 44 0.11 -20.06 16.56
C TRP A 44 -0.84 -20.20 17.77
N GLU A 45 -0.65 -19.34 18.78
CA GLU A 45 -1.39 -19.35 20.04
C GLU A 45 -2.85 -18.88 19.91
N LEU A 46 -3.19 -18.15 18.87
CA LEU A 46 -4.55 -17.63 18.64
C LEU A 46 -5.56 -18.69 18.16
N GLY A 47 -5.16 -19.94 18.04
CA GLY A 47 -5.99 -21.00 17.44
C GLY A 47 -5.75 -21.11 15.92
N LYS A 48 -5.71 -22.36 15.45
CA LYS A 48 -5.34 -22.69 14.06
C LYS A 48 -6.20 -21.99 13.00
N GLY A 49 -7.50 -21.82 13.27
CA GLY A 49 -8.43 -21.20 12.32
C GLY A 49 -8.22 -19.69 12.16
N ALA A 50 -8.09 -18.98 13.28
CA ALA A 50 -7.83 -17.54 13.27
C ALA A 50 -6.46 -17.22 12.69
N ALA A 51 -5.45 -18.00 13.04
CA ALA A 51 -4.10 -17.86 12.50
C ALA A 51 -4.08 -18.05 10.97
N LEU A 52 -4.75 -19.06 10.44
CA LEU A 52 -4.87 -19.29 9.00
C LEU A 52 -5.61 -18.15 8.29
N ALA A 53 -6.71 -17.66 8.85
CA ALA A 53 -7.49 -16.59 8.25
C ALA A 53 -6.68 -15.28 8.15
N THR A 54 -5.98 -14.91 9.22
CA THR A 54 -5.12 -13.71 9.23
C THR A 54 -3.93 -13.86 8.29
N LEU A 55 -3.30 -15.02 8.23
CA LEU A 55 -2.22 -15.33 7.31
C LEU A 55 -2.66 -15.23 5.85
N CYS A 56 -3.81 -15.80 5.50
CA CYS A 56 -4.38 -15.67 4.16
C CYS A 56 -4.69 -14.20 3.82
N ALA A 57 -5.30 -13.46 4.74
CA ALA A 57 -5.58 -12.04 4.54
C ALA A 57 -4.30 -11.24 4.32
N GLN A 58 -3.26 -11.48 5.10
CA GLN A 58 -1.97 -10.80 4.98
C GLN A 58 -1.28 -11.11 3.65
N LEU A 59 -1.23 -12.37 3.24
CA LEU A 59 -0.62 -12.76 1.97
C LEU A 59 -1.39 -12.21 0.77
N LEU A 60 -2.73 -12.26 0.80
CA LEU A 60 -3.56 -11.71 -0.26
C LEU A 60 -3.40 -10.19 -0.38
N THR A 61 -3.48 -9.47 0.73
CA THR A 61 -3.32 -8.00 0.72
C THR A 61 -1.92 -7.60 0.29
N SER A 62 -0.89 -8.29 0.73
CA SER A 62 0.50 -8.04 0.32
C SER A 62 0.71 -8.30 -1.17
N GLY A 63 0.12 -9.36 -1.71
CA GLY A 63 0.13 -9.66 -3.15
C GLY A 63 -0.57 -8.56 -3.97
N LEU A 64 -1.74 -8.12 -3.53
CA LEU A 64 -2.49 -7.03 -4.18
C LEU A 64 -1.71 -5.71 -4.15
N ILE A 65 -1.07 -5.41 -3.02
CA ILE A 65 -0.22 -4.22 -2.87
C ILE A 65 0.99 -4.30 -3.79
N ALA A 66 1.66 -5.44 -3.85
CA ALA A 66 2.82 -5.65 -4.71
C ALA A 66 2.48 -5.45 -6.19
N MET A 67 1.35 -6.00 -6.64
CA MET A 67 0.85 -5.81 -8.02
C MET A 67 0.29 -4.40 -8.25
N GLY A 68 -0.02 -3.65 -7.19
CA GLY A 68 -0.66 -2.35 -7.29
C GLY A 68 -2.12 -2.41 -7.70
N LEU A 69 -2.79 -3.53 -7.39
CA LEU A 69 -4.23 -3.71 -7.60
C LEU A 69 -4.97 -3.31 -6.33
N TRP A 70 -5.95 -2.40 -6.45
CA TRP A 70 -6.79 -1.95 -5.35
C TRP A 70 -5.98 -1.53 -4.11
N THR A 71 -4.82 -0.93 -4.36
CA THR A 71 -3.85 -0.57 -3.32
C THR A 71 -4.45 0.14 -2.10
N PRO A 72 -5.37 1.13 -2.26
CA PRO A 72 -5.97 1.78 -1.10
C PRO A 72 -6.78 0.83 -0.23
N VAL A 73 -7.56 -0.04 -0.85
CA VAL A 73 -8.41 -1.02 -0.14
C VAL A 73 -7.54 -2.08 0.54
N ALA A 74 -6.58 -2.64 -0.19
CA ALA A 74 -5.64 -3.61 0.35
C ALA A 74 -4.81 -3.03 1.50
N GLY A 75 -4.38 -1.77 1.39
CA GLY A 75 -3.67 -1.05 2.44
C GLY A 75 -4.49 -0.86 3.71
N VAL A 76 -5.78 -0.51 3.57
CA VAL A 76 -6.70 -0.40 4.72
C VAL A 76 -6.90 -1.76 5.39
N ILE A 77 -7.16 -2.81 4.61
CA ILE A 77 -7.37 -4.16 5.16
C ILE A 77 -6.11 -4.62 5.91
N LEU A 78 -4.93 -4.43 5.33
CA LEU A 78 -3.67 -4.76 5.98
C LEU A 78 -3.49 -3.98 7.29
N ALA A 79 -3.73 -2.67 7.28
CA ALA A 79 -3.61 -1.84 8.47
C ALA A 79 -4.56 -2.31 9.59
N VAL A 80 -5.80 -2.68 9.25
CA VAL A 80 -6.78 -3.20 10.22
C VAL A 80 -6.32 -4.55 10.79
N VAL A 81 -5.94 -5.49 9.92
CA VAL A 81 -5.49 -6.83 10.35
C VAL A 81 -4.29 -6.73 11.28
N GLU A 82 -3.28 -5.92 10.93
CA GLU A 82 -2.09 -5.75 11.75
C GLU A 82 -2.37 -5.02 13.06
N SER A 83 -3.27 -4.03 13.04
CA SER A 83 -3.70 -3.35 14.27
C SER A 83 -4.42 -4.32 15.22
N CYS A 84 -5.27 -5.19 14.69
CA CYS A 84 -5.93 -6.24 15.50
C CYS A 84 -4.89 -7.20 16.11
N ARG A 85 -3.83 -7.54 15.38
CA ARG A 85 -2.73 -8.38 15.88
C ARG A 85 -1.98 -7.72 17.04
N VAL A 86 -1.69 -6.41 16.92
CA VAL A 86 -1.05 -5.65 18.00
C VAL A 86 -1.91 -5.68 19.27
N ILE A 87 -3.22 -5.47 19.13
CA ILE A 87 -4.14 -5.45 20.26
C ILE A 87 -4.29 -6.85 20.89
N ALA A 88 -4.43 -7.87 20.06
CA ALA A 88 -4.61 -9.25 20.51
C ALA A 88 -3.35 -9.85 21.14
N GLY A 89 -2.18 -9.46 20.65
CA GLY A 89 -0.89 -9.98 21.12
C GLY A 89 -0.44 -9.44 22.49
N GLY A 90 -1.07 -8.37 23.00
CA GLY A 90 -0.73 -7.78 24.30
C GLY A 90 0.70 -7.27 24.44
N SER A 91 1.54 -7.49 23.45
CA SER A 91 2.91 -7.01 23.34
C SER A 91 3.00 -6.04 22.16
N ILE A 92 3.66 -4.92 22.38
CA ILE A 92 3.98 -3.97 21.30
C ILE A 92 5.16 -4.55 20.51
N ASP A 93 4.90 -5.66 19.81
CA ASP A 93 5.86 -6.12 18.82
C ASP A 93 5.91 -5.09 17.70
N GLY A 94 7.08 -4.54 17.45
CA GLY A 94 7.28 -3.50 16.45
C GLY A 94 6.93 -3.93 15.02
N ARG A 95 6.89 -5.24 14.74
CA ARG A 95 6.63 -5.80 13.41
C ARG A 95 5.22 -5.54 12.91
N PRO A 96 4.14 -5.99 13.60
CA PRO A 96 2.79 -5.74 13.13
C PRO A 96 2.45 -4.25 13.18
N ALA A 97 2.98 -3.49 14.13
CA ALA A 97 2.81 -2.04 14.18
C ALA A 97 3.42 -1.36 12.95
N THR A 98 4.62 -1.77 12.55
CA THR A 98 5.28 -1.25 11.34
C THR A 98 4.49 -1.58 10.08
N LEU A 99 3.99 -2.81 9.96
CA LEU A 99 3.15 -3.24 8.84
C LEU A 99 1.82 -2.47 8.79
N ALA A 100 1.21 -2.19 9.93
CA ALA A 100 0.01 -1.37 10.02
C ALA A 100 0.26 0.05 9.51
N VAL A 101 1.37 0.67 9.90
CA VAL A 101 1.76 2.01 9.42
C VAL A 101 2.03 2.01 7.93
N PHE A 102 2.72 1.01 7.40
CA PHE A 102 2.93 0.88 5.95
C PHE A 102 1.62 0.71 5.19
N GLY A 103 0.72 -0.14 5.68
CA GLY A 103 -0.62 -0.32 5.10
C GLY A 103 -1.41 0.99 5.06
N ALA A 104 -1.45 1.72 6.17
CA ALA A 104 -2.11 3.01 6.26
C ALA A 104 -1.48 4.05 5.31
N SER A 105 -0.15 4.10 5.26
CA SER A 105 0.57 5.02 4.36
C SER A 105 0.27 4.73 2.90
N LEU A 106 0.25 3.47 2.50
CA LEU A 106 -0.09 3.06 1.13
C LEU A 106 -1.56 3.32 0.79
N ALA A 107 -2.46 3.16 1.76
CA ALA A 107 -3.86 3.51 1.59
C ALA A 107 -4.06 5.01 1.31
N MET A 108 -3.30 5.87 1.99
CA MET A 108 -3.34 7.32 1.80
C MET A 108 -2.65 7.78 0.52
N LEU A 109 -1.52 7.19 0.16
CA LEU A 109 -0.75 7.56 -1.03
C LEU A 109 -1.40 7.08 -2.33
N GLY A 110 -2.24 6.05 -2.26
CA GLY A 110 -2.93 5.50 -3.41
C GLY A 110 -2.05 4.64 -4.34
N PRO A 111 -2.59 4.23 -5.50
CA PRO A 111 -1.96 3.23 -6.37
C PRO A 111 -0.71 3.69 -7.12
N GLY A 112 -0.43 5.00 -7.21
CA GLY A 112 0.71 5.53 -7.96
C GLY A 112 0.67 5.24 -9.46
N ARG A 113 1.55 5.88 -10.23
CA ARG A 113 1.58 5.80 -11.71
C ARG A 113 2.00 4.43 -12.26
N TRP A 114 2.77 3.66 -11.52
CA TRP A 114 3.34 2.38 -11.94
C TRP A 114 2.52 1.17 -11.48
N SER A 115 1.29 1.39 -11.01
CA SER A 115 0.40 0.33 -10.59
C SER A 115 -0.42 -0.23 -11.75
N ILE A 116 -0.87 -1.47 -11.61
CA ILE A 116 -1.83 -2.08 -12.54
C ILE A 116 -3.14 -1.29 -12.53
N ASP A 117 -3.55 -0.74 -11.39
CA ASP A 117 -4.71 0.15 -11.27
C ASP A 117 -4.60 1.36 -12.18
N ALA A 118 -3.42 1.97 -12.28
CA ALA A 118 -3.20 3.10 -13.18
C ALA A 118 -3.32 2.71 -14.65
N ARG A 119 -3.02 1.46 -15.00
CA ARG A 119 -3.16 0.93 -16.37
C ARG A 119 -4.60 0.55 -16.69
N LEU A 120 -5.35 -0.01 -15.72
CA LEU A 120 -6.71 -0.48 -15.93
C LEU A 120 -7.74 0.65 -15.80
N PHE A 121 -7.55 1.55 -14.86
CA PHE A 121 -8.49 2.63 -14.53
C PHE A 121 -7.95 4.02 -14.87
N GLY A 122 -6.71 4.11 -15.38
CA GLY A 122 -6.13 5.36 -15.86
C GLY A 122 -7.03 5.94 -16.94
N ARG A 123 -7.64 7.09 -16.65
CA ARG A 123 -8.46 7.81 -17.61
C ARG A 123 -7.63 8.07 -18.87
N ARG A 124 -8.03 7.46 -19.98
CA ARG A 124 -7.66 7.97 -21.30
C ARG A 124 -8.13 9.43 -21.34
N ARG A 125 -7.20 10.37 -21.34
CA ARG A 125 -7.54 11.73 -21.73
C ARG A 125 -8.06 11.60 -23.16
N ILE A 126 -9.33 11.85 -23.34
CA ILE A 126 -9.89 12.15 -24.63
C ILE A 126 -9.44 13.58 -24.88
N ASP A 127 -8.40 13.76 -25.67
CA ASP A 127 -8.05 15.05 -26.22
C ASP A 127 -9.15 15.40 -27.25
N LEU A 128 -10.03 16.23 -26.80
CA LEU A 128 -11.00 16.95 -27.67
C LEU A 128 -10.36 18.23 -28.19
#